data_aa34a12750f607fb0b1afdc2e33dd46a
#
_entry.id   aa34a12750f607fb0b1afdc2e33dd46a
#
_cell.length_a   1.000
_cell.length_b   1.000
_cell.length_c   1.000
_cell.angle_alpha   90.00
_cell.angle_beta   90.00
_cell.angle_gamma   90.00
#
_symmetry.space_group_name_H-M   'P 1'
#
loop_
_entity.id
_entity.type
_entity.pdbx_description
1 polymer ?
#
loop_
_entity_poly.entity_id
_entity_poly.type
_entity_poly.pdbx_seq_one_letter_code
_entity_poly.pdbx_strand_id
1 'polypeptide(L)'
;MKILEIQSSPRGESSDSITLTKSFIEACKSDNTSIVVDTLNVWHERLPEFDYEAIGAKYKAVKHQTMTAAESNVWERIQSLIQRFQNADRIVLGTPMWNFGLPYKLKQLIDLVAQRNYLFAYDGKKYGPLLTVEKAVVVCTRGSRFLEGSPLPPSRFDHQATYLDFWLQLIGVRDLRSVIVDNAWNQDRQQSEVSLAKGEASLVRLVEWFLN
;
A
#
# COMPACT_ATOMS: atom_id res chain seq x y z
N MET A 1 17.93 7.99 -0.87
CA MET A 1 16.88 6.94 -0.88
C MET A 1 15.51 7.61 -0.93
N LYS A 2 14.64 7.15 -1.85
CA LYS A 2 13.27 7.67 -1.99
C LYS A 2 12.26 6.65 -1.46
N ILE A 3 11.44 7.06 -0.48
CA ILE A 3 10.36 6.26 0.08
C ILE A 3 9.03 6.73 -0.49
N LEU A 4 8.23 5.83 -1.05
CA LEU A 4 6.83 6.07 -1.32
C LEU A 4 6.02 5.68 -0.08
N GLU A 5 5.46 6.69 0.61
CA GLU A 5 4.52 6.48 1.70
C GLU A 5 3.09 6.49 1.16
N ILE A 6 2.34 5.39 1.37
CA ILE A 6 0.94 5.27 0.96
C ILE A 6 0.06 5.30 2.21
N GLN A 7 -0.77 6.33 2.33
CA GLN A 7 -1.72 6.53 3.43
C GLN A 7 -3.14 6.25 2.93
N SER A 8 -3.82 5.27 3.51
CA SER A 8 -5.15 4.85 3.03
C SER A 8 -6.30 5.07 4.00
N SER A 9 -6.07 5.77 5.10
CA SER A 9 -7.13 6.11 6.07
C SER A 9 -7.67 7.53 5.84
N PRO A 10 -9.01 7.72 5.86
CA PRO A 10 -9.61 9.07 5.78
C PRO A 10 -9.50 9.86 7.08
N ARG A 11 -9.10 9.22 8.19
CA ARG A 11 -9.04 9.85 9.51
C ARG A 11 -7.85 10.80 9.70
N GLY A 12 -6.94 10.89 8.71
CA GLY A 12 -5.76 11.75 8.78
C GLY A 12 -4.92 11.49 10.04
N GLU A 13 -4.60 12.54 10.78
CA GLU A 13 -3.81 12.51 12.02
C GLU A 13 -4.43 11.64 13.13
N SER A 14 -5.74 11.39 13.08
CA SER A 14 -6.43 10.51 14.05
C SER A 14 -6.36 9.02 13.67
N SER A 15 -5.59 8.66 12.66
CA SER A 15 -5.48 7.28 12.17
C SER A 15 -4.25 6.60 12.73
N ASP A 16 -4.44 5.50 13.45
CA ASP A 16 -3.37 4.70 14.02
C ASP A 16 -2.40 4.19 12.94
N SER A 17 -2.92 3.75 11.77
CA SER A 17 -2.05 3.28 10.68
C SER A 17 -1.18 4.40 10.11
N ILE A 18 -1.68 5.64 10.02
CA ILE A 18 -0.91 6.80 9.56
C ILE A 18 0.10 7.23 10.63
N THR A 19 -0.31 7.28 11.89
CA THR A 19 0.58 7.63 13.00
C THR A 19 1.77 6.67 13.08
N LEU A 20 1.52 5.36 12.98
CA LEU A 20 2.56 4.35 13.03
C LEU A 20 3.52 4.43 11.82
N THR A 21 3.01 4.66 10.59
CA THR A 21 3.89 4.82 9.41
C THR A 21 4.72 6.09 9.50
N LYS A 22 4.15 7.20 9.98
CA LYS A 22 4.90 8.44 10.22
C LYS A 22 6.00 8.25 11.25
N SER A 23 5.70 7.63 12.40
CA SER A 23 6.69 7.33 13.46
C SER A 23 7.83 6.48 12.90
N PHE A 24 7.52 5.45 12.11
CA PHE A 24 8.53 4.62 11.45
C PHE A 24 9.41 5.40 10.47
N ILE A 25 8.82 6.25 9.64
CA ILE A 25 9.56 7.07 8.66
C ILE A 25 10.46 8.09 9.39
N GLU A 26 10.00 8.71 10.46
CA GLU A 26 10.82 9.64 11.24
C GLU A 26 11.98 8.90 11.93
N ALA A 27 11.79 7.69 12.43
CA ALA A 27 12.89 6.86 12.94
C ALA A 27 13.92 6.55 11.83
N CYS A 28 13.46 6.20 10.61
CA CYS A 28 14.36 6.01 9.46
C CYS A 28 15.14 7.29 9.11
N LYS A 29 14.49 8.45 9.13
CA LYS A 29 15.16 9.75 8.86
C LYS A 29 16.17 10.13 9.92
N SER A 30 15.96 9.74 11.17
CA SER A 30 16.92 10.00 12.23
C SER A 30 18.24 9.26 11.98
N ASP A 31 18.18 8.07 11.39
CA ASP A 31 19.36 7.28 11.04
C ASP A 31 19.95 7.64 9.67
N ASN A 32 19.12 8.19 8.76
CA ASN A 32 19.55 8.60 7.42
C ASN A 32 18.82 9.87 6.96
N THR A 33 19.48 11.00 7.12
CA THR A 33 18.94 12.33 6.79
C THR A 33 18.76 12.59 5.28
N SER A 34 19.30 11.72 4.39
CA SER A 34 19.16 11.84 2.94
C SER A 34 17.87 11.23 2.39
N ILE A 35 16.98 10.74 3.25
CA ILE A 35 15.71 10.15 2.86
C ILE A 35 14.76 11.24 2.34
N VAL A 36 14.24 11.00 1.13
CA VAL A 36 13.16 11.80 0.53
C VAL A 36 11.87 10.98 0.56
N VAL A 37 10.81 11.54 1.12
CA VAL A 37 9.51 10.88 1.22
C VAL A 37 8.53 11.49 0.23
N ASP A 38 7.95 10.65 -0.59
CA ASP A 38 6.83 10.96 -1.47
C ASP A 38 5.55 10.40 -0.84
N THR A 39 4.74 11.28 -0.22
CA THR A 39 3.50 10.85 0.47
C THR A 39 2.33 10.84 -0.49
N LEU A 40 1.73 9.66 -0.69
CA LEU A 40 0.50 9.43 -1.45
C LEU A 40 -0.64 9.15 -0.48
N ASN A 41 -1.42 10.17 -0.15
CA ASN A 41 -2.66 9.99 0.62
C ASN A 41 -3.82 9.79 -0.35
N VAL A 42 -4.41 8.58 -0.39
CA VAL A 42 -5.45 8.22 -1.36
C VAL A 42 -6.76 9.00 -1.22
N TRP A 43 -6.94 9.71 -0.10
CA TRP A 43 -8.12 10.55 0.15
C TRP A 43 -7.91 12.01 -0.27
N HIS A 44 -6.66 12.47 -0.30
CA HIS A 44 -6.30 13.81 -0.76
C HIS A 44 -5.90 13.83 -2.24
N GLU A 45 -5.43 12.68 -2.75
CA GLU A 45 -5.12 12.50 -4.17
C GLU A 45 -6.40 12.50 -5.01
N ARG A 46 -6.40 13.23 -6.11
CA ARG A 46 -7.49 13.19 -7.09
C ARG A 46 -7.35 11.96 -7.98
N LEU A 47 -7.60 10.78 -7.41
CA LEU A 47 -7.58 9.55 -8.16
C LEU A 47 -8.64 9.61 -9.27
N PRO A 48 -8.31 9.32 -10.55
CA PRO A 48 -9.32 9.20 -11.58
C PRO A 48 -10.25 8.02 -11.28
N GLU A 49 -11.49 8.09 -11.75
CA GLU A 49 -12.35 6.92 -11.73
C GLU A 49 -11.81 5.85 -12.70
N PHE A 50 -11.97 4.58 -12.34
CA PHE A 50 -11.59 3.47 -13.22
C PHE A 50 -12.82 3.06 -14.03
N ASP A 51 -13.30 4.01 -14.82
CA ASP A 51 -14.53 3.99 -15.62
C ASP A 51 -14.31 3.53 -17.07
N TYR A 52 -15.27 3.82 -17.93
CA TYR A 52 -15.24 3.44 -19.34
C TYR A 52 -14.04 4.04 -20.08
N GLU A 53 -13.73 5.32 -19.87
CA GLU A 53 -12.60 6.01 -20.48
C GLU A 53 -11.26 5.44 -20.00
N ALA A 54 -11.10 5.19 -18.68
CA ALA A 54 -9.91 4.61 -18.11
C ALA A 54 -9.68 3.16 -18.60
N ILE A 55 -10.74 2.36 -18.69
CA ILE A 55 -10.67 1.00 -19.24
C ILE A 55 -10.34 1.03 -20.72
N GLY A 56 -10.97 1.93 -21.49
CA GLY A 56 -10.68 2.14 -22.91
C GLY A 56 -9.20 2.49 -23.13
N ALA A 57 -8.71 3.47 -22.40
CA ALA A 57 -7.30 3.90 -22.41
C ALA A 57 -6.34 2.75 -22.11
N LYS A 58 -6.61 1.97 -21.05
CA LYS A 58 -5.83 0.78 -20.67
C LYS A 58 -5.67 -0.21 -21.82
N TYR A 59 -6.78 -0.58 -22.47
CA TYR A 59 -6.72 -1.57 -23.58
C TYR A 59 -6.03 -1.01 -24.82
N LYS A 60 -6.22 0.28 -25.13
CA LYS A 60 -5.52 0.95 -26.22
C LYS A 60 -4.02 1.09 -25.96
N ALA A 61 -3.63 1.41 -24.72
CA ALA A 61 -2.21 1.44 -24.32
C ALA A 61 -1.53 0.08 -24.57
N VAL A 62 -2.15 -1.00 -24.14
CA VAL A 62 -1.61 -2.37 -24.35
C VAL A 62 -1.51 -2.73 -25.84
N LYS A 63 -2.45 -2.26 -26.67
CA LYS A 63 -2.52 -2.56 -28.11
C LYS A 63 -1.82 -1.51 -28.99
N HIS A 64 -1.20 -0.49 -28.41
CA HIS A 64 -0.59 0.64 -29.13
C HIS A 64 -1.56 1.33 -30.09
N GLN A 65 -2.82 1.50 -29.69
CA GLN A 65 -3.88 2.14 -30.46
C GLN A 65 -4.05 3.62 -30.07
N THR A 66 -4.56 4.42 -31.00
CA THR A 66 -4.85 5.83 -30.78
C THR A 66 -5.95 6.02 -29.75
N MET A 67 -5.72 6.84 -28.76
CA MET A 67 -6.66 7.24 -27.72
C MET A 67 -7.45 8.48 -28.13
N THR A 68 -8.69 8.61 -27.65
CA THR A 68 -9.41 9.90 -27.67
C THR A 68 -8.76 10.89 -26.69
N ALA A 69 -9.13 12.17 -26.78
CA ALA A 69 -8.64 13.16 -25.85
C ALA A 69 -9.00 12.86 -24.38
N ALA A 70 -10.21 12.33 -24.12
CA ALA A 70 -10.64 11.93 -22.78
C ALA A 70 -9.81 10.74 -22.27
N GLU A 71 -9.62 9.70 -23.09
CA GLU A 71 -8.79 8.55 -22.74
C GLU A 71 -7.32 8.94 -22.49
N SER A 72 -6.74 9.84 -23.31
CA SER A 72 -5.37 10.32 -23.11
C SER A 72 -5.23 11.06 -21.77
N ASN A 73 -6.17 11.95 -21.46
CA ASN A 73 -6.14 12.71 -20.20
C ASN A 73 -6.19 11.80 -18.96
N VAL A 74 -7.10 10.82 -18.93
CA VAL A 74 -7.17 9.89 -17.80
C VAL A 74 -5.93 9.00 -17.74
N TRP A 75 -5.40 8.58 -18.89
CA TRP A 75 -4.21 7.73 -18.94
C TRP A 75 -2.95 8.43 -18.46
N GLU A 76 -2.75 9.70 -18.81
CA GLU A 76 -1.64 10.51 -18.29
C GLU A 76 -1.68 10.62 -16.75
N ARG A 77 -2.88 10.77 -16.18
CA ARG A 77 -3.04 10.77 -14.72
C ARG A 77 -2.69 9.41 -14.10
N ILE A 78 -3.12 8.30 -14.72
CA ILE A 78 -2.74 6.94 -14.29
C ILE A 78 -1.23 6.74 -14.38
N GLN A 79 -0.60 7.17 -15.48
CA GLN A 79 0.85 7.07 -15.64
C GLN A 79 1.62 7.89 -14.59
N SER A 80 1.12 9.07 -14.23
CA SER A 80 1.75 9.87 -13.18
C SER A 80 1.70 9.19 -11.80
N LEU A 81 0.62 8.47 -11.48
CA LEU A 81 0.56 7.63 -10.29
C LEU A 81 1.53 6.46 -10.36
N ILE A 82 1.59 5.76 -11.48
CA ILE A 82 2.54 4.65 -11.72
C ILE A 82 3.98 5.10 -11.54
N GLN A 83 4.32 6.28 -12.03
CA GLN A 83 5.67 6.84 -11.95
C GLN A 83 6.15 7.03 -10.50
N ARG A 84 5.24 7.27 -9.56
CA ARG A 84 5.58 7.34 -8.12
C ARG A 84 6.10 6.01 -7.60
N PHE A 85 5.49 4.89 -8.03
CA PHE A 85 5.96 3.54 -7.70
C PHE A 85 7.29 3.21 -8.37
N GLN A 86 7.45 3.58 -9.65
CA GLN A 86 8.69 3.32 -10.41
C GLN A 86 9.89 4.12 -9.87
N ASN A 87 9.63 5.28 -9.27
CA ASN A 87 10.65 6.15 -8.69
C ASN A 87 10.99 5.83 -7.23
N ALA A 88 10.32 4.84 -6.63
CA ALA A 88 10.53 4.50 -5.23
C ALA A 88 11.62 3.43 -5.06
N ASP A 89 12.54 3.66 -4.14
CA ASP A 89 13.50 2.65 -3.69
C ASP A 89 12.85 1.73 -2.64
N ARG A 90 11.94 2.28 -1.83
CA ARG A 90 11.25 1.61 -0.71
C ARG A 90 9.78 2.02 -0.68
N ILE A 91 8.93 1.16 -0.13
CA ILE A 91 7.50 1.46 0.09
C ILE A 91 7.16 1.31 1.58
N VAL A 92 6.40 2.29 2.11
CA VAL A 92 5.74 2.21 3.42
C VAL A 92 4.25 2.41 3.21
N LEU A 93 3.42 1.44 3.60
CA LEU A 93 1.97 1.49 3.38
C LEU A 93 1.23 1.35 4.71
N GLY A 94 0.42 2.36 5.06
CA GLY A 94 -0.46 2.34 6.23
C GLY A 94 -1.93 2.19 5.84
N THR A 95 -2.61 1.17 6.39
CA THR A 95 -4.00 0.87 6.03
C THR A 95 -4.81 0.30 7.19
N PRO A 96 -6.01 0.82 7.46
CA PRO A 96 -6.96 0.16 8.32
C PRO A 96 -7.66 -0.98 7.58
N MET A 97 -8.15 -1.97 8.33
CA MET A 97 -9.04 -3.00 7.78
C MET A 97 -10.48 -2.47 7.72
N TRP A 98 -11.10 -2.56 6.57
CA TRP A 98 -12.53 -2.27 6.36
C TRP A 98 -13.23 -3.53 5.82
N ASN A 99 -14.26 -3.98 6.54
CA ASN A 99 -15.03 -5.16 6.12
C ASN A 99 -14.15 -6.34 5.72
N PHE A 100 -13.15 -6.66 6.57
CA PHE A 100 -12.16 -7.74 6.39
C PHE A 100 -11.17 -7.54 5.22
N GLY A 101 -11.20 -6.41 4.53
CA GLY A 101 -10.36 -6.09 3.38
C GLY A 101 -9.77 -4.69 3.43
N LEU A 102 -9.55 -4.11 2.26
CA LEU A 102 -8.95 -2.80 2.07
C LEU A 102 -10.00 -1.69 2.01
N PRO A 103 -9.67 -0.46 2.44
CA PRO A 103 -10.46 0.72 2.08
C PRO A 103 -10.62 0.83 0.56
N TYR A 104 -11.81 1.16 0.10
CA TYR A 104 -12.10 1.19 -1.36
C TYR A 104 -11.18 2.16 -2.13
N LYS A 105 -10.75 3.25 -1.51
CA LYS A 105 -9.80 4.19 -2.12
C LYS A 105 -8.42 3.58 -2.34
N LEU A 106 -7.95 2.74 -1.43
CA LEU A 106 -6.70 1.99 -1.64
C LEU A 106 -6.88 0.97 -2.77
N LYS A 107 -8.02 0.28 -2.82
CA LYS A 107 -8.31 -0.63 -3.93
C LYS A 107 -8.41 0.11 -5.26
N GLN A 108 -9.01 1.30 -5.30
CA GLN A 108 -9.03 2.16 -6.50
C GLN A 108 -7.60 2.50 -6.95
N LEU A 109 -6.72 2.93 -6.03
CA LEU A 109 -5.31 3.18 -6.38
C LEU A 109 -4.67 1.93 -6.99
N ILE A 110 -4.84 0.77 -6.37
CA ILE A 110 -4.28 -0.50 -6.85
C ILE A 110 -4.77 -0.81 -8.27
N ASP A 111 -6.07 -0.66 -8.54
CA ASP A 111 -6.65 -0.92 -9.87
C ASP A 111 -6.14 0.06 -10.93
N LEU A 112 -5.89 1.31 -10.54
CA LEU A 112 -5.33 2.31 -11.43
C LEU A 112 -3.86 2.05 -11.76
N VAL A 113 -3.02 1.67 -10.78
CA VAL A 113 -1.57 1.54 -11.00
C VAL A 113 -1.14 0.15 -11.44
N ALA A 114 -1.89 -0.91 -11.12
CA ALA A 114 -1.58 -2.28 -11.52
C ALA A 114 -1.85 -2.50 -13.03
N GLN A 115 -1.04 -1.84 -13.87
CA GLN A 115 -1.18 -1.92 -15.32
C GLN A 115 -0.09 -2.80 -15.93
N ARG A 116 -0.51 -3.67 -16.86
CA ARG A 116 0.39 -4.54 -17.65
C ARG A 116 1.39 -3.69 -18.43
N ASN A 117 2.62 -4.13 -18.48
CA ASN A 117 3.78 -3.48 -19.10
C ASN A 117 4.27 -2.21 -18.36
N TYR A 118 3.71 -1.91 -17.17
CA TYR A 118 4.15 -0.80 -16.31
C TYR A 118 4.63 -1.30 -14.95
N LEU A 119 3.78 -1.96 -14.15
CA LEU A 119 4.19 -2.52 -12.86
C LEU A 119 4.39 -4.04 -12.90
N PHE A 120 3.77 -4.72 -13.85
CA PHE A 120 3.97 -6.15 -14.07
C PHE A 120 3.89 -6.50 -15.56
N ALA A 121 4.54 -7.59 -15.94
CA ALA A 121 4.45 -8.21 -17.27
C ALA A 121 3.57 -9.47 -17.22
N TYR A 122 3.05 -9.87 -18.39
CA TYR A 122 2.37 -11.15 -18.59
C TYR A 122 2.71 -11.70 -19.97
N ASP A 123 3.37 -12.86 -20.02
CA ASP A 123 3.85 -13.48 -21.27
C ASP A 123 2.85 -14.47 -21.91
N GLY A 124 1.64 -14.55 -21.39
CA GLY A 124 0.60 -15.50 -21.81
C GLY A 124 0.52 -16.76 -20.94
N LYS A 125 1.50 -16.98 -20.04
CA LYS A 125 1.57 -18.13 -19.13
C LYS A 125 1.78 -17.72 -17.68
N LYS A 126 2.65 -16.75 -17.43
CA LYS A 126 3.01 -16.29 -16.09
C LYS A 126 3.10 -14.78 -16.01
N TYR A 127 2.89 -14.29 -14.79
CA TYR A 127 3.14 -12.90 -14.43
C TYR A 127 4.60 -12.73 -14.00
N GLY A 128 5.16 -11.56 -14.30
CA GLY A 128 6.50 -11.16 -13.86
C GLY A 128 6.49 -9.71 -13.37
N PRO A 129 7.21 -9.38 -12.30
CA PRO A 129 7.32 -8.03 -11.78
C PRO A 129 8.13 -7.13 -12.71
N LEU A 130 7.83 -5.82 -12.70
CA LEU A 130 8.59 -4.82 -13.44
C LEU A 130 9.22 -3.75 -12.53
N LEU A 131 8.81 -3.67 -11.26
CA LEU A 131 9.49 -2.81 -10.29
C LEU A 131 10.71 -3.51 -9.69
N THR A 132 11.62 -2.69 -9.17
CA THR A 132 12.83 -3.12 -8.47
C THR A 132 12.85 -2.60 -7.04
N VAL A 133 11.69 -2.42 -6.43
CA VAL A 133 11.57 -2.01 -5.03
C VAL A 133 12.16 -3.11 -4.14
N GLU A 134 13.21 -2.76 -3.37
CA GLU A 134 13.91 -3.78 -2.60
C GLU A 134 13.12 -4.20 -1.36
N LYS A 135 12.57 -3.23 -0.63
CA LYS A 135 11.86 -3.51 0.62
C LYS A 135 10.59 -2.71 0.77
N ALA A 136 9.62 -3.31 1.45
CA ALA A 136 8.42 -2.60 1.87
C ALA A 136 8.04 -2.95 3.32
N VAL A 137 7.45 -1.97 4.00
CA VAL A 137 6.78 -2.14 5.29
C VAL A 137 5.31 -1.85 5.12
N VAL A 138 4.46 -2.79 5.53
CA VAL A 138 2.99 -2.63 5.53
C VAL A 138 2.50 -2.62 6.96
N VAL A 139 1.79 -1.56 7.34
CA VAL A 139 1.15 -1.41 8.66
C VAL A 139 -0.35 -1.61 8.50
N CYS A 140 -0.85 -2.73 9.00
CA CYS A 140 -2.26 -3.09 9.00
C CYS A 140 -2.86 -2.88 10.39
N THR A 141 -3.83 -1.98 10.54
CA THR A 141 -4.56 -1.80 11.81
C THR A 141 -5.96 -2.41 11.72
N ARG A 142 -6.39 -3.10 12.78
CA ARG A 142 -7.65 -3.85 12.81
C ARG A 142 -8.39 -3.63 14.13
N GLY A 143 -9.71 -3.56 14.08
CA GLY A 143 -10.55 -3.47 15.28
C GLY A 143 -10.62 -4.75 16.10
N SER A 144 -10.49 -5.89 15.45
CA SER A 144 -10.57 -7.22 16.07
C SER A 144 -9.24 -7.96 15.98
N ARG A 145 -9.08 -8.99 16.81
CA ARG A 145 -7.95 -9.91 16.76
C ARG A 145 -8.33 -11.16 15.98
N PHE A 146 -7.50 -11.54 15.02
CA PHE A 146 -7.67 -12.74 14.22
C PHE A 146 -6.64 -13.79 14.64
N LEU A 147 -7.10 -14.97 15.07
CA LEU A 147 -6.24 -16.07 15.53
C LEU A 147 -6.70 -17.37 14.90
N GLU A 148 -5.75 -18.19 14.45
CA GLU A 148 -6.06 -19.56 14.04
C GLU A 148 -6.67 -20.36 15.21
N GLY A 149 -7.67 -21.18 14.90
CA GLY A 149 -8.42 -21.93 15.91
C GLY A 149 -9.48 -21.12 16.67
N SER A 150 -9.59 -19.80 16.46
CA SER A 150 -10.67 -18.97 17.01
C SER A 150 -11.88 -18.92 16.06
N PRO A 151 -13.02 -18.32 16.46
CA PRO A 151 -14.14 -18.04 15.57
C PRO A 151 -13.78 -17.10 14.40
N LEU A 152 -12.67 -16.38 14.49
CA LEU A 152 -12.16 -15.44 13.48
C LEU A 152 -10.74 -15.84 13.01
N PRO A 153 -10.57 -17.00 12.33
CA PRO A 153 -9.25 -17.40 11.84
C PRO A 153 -8.79 -16.47 10.69
N PRO A 154 -7.51 -16.03 10.67
CA PRO A 154 -6.99 -15.18 9.61
C PRO A 154 -7.09 -15.83 8.23
N SER A 155 -6.94 -17.12 8.11
CA SER A 155 -7.12 -17.87 6.86
C SER A 155 -8.48 -17.63 6.17
N ARG A 156 -9.51 -17.27 6.93
CA ARG A 156 -10.86 -16.98 6.42
C ARG A 156 -11.20 -15.50 6.37
N PHE A 157 -10.64 -14.70 7.26
CA PHE A 157 -11.08 -13.31 7.47
C PHE A 157 -10.02 -12.28 7.12
N ASP A 158 -8.76 -12.66 6.90
CA ASP A 158 -7.72 -11.71 6.53
C ASP A 158 -7.58 -11.57 5.01
N HIS A 159 -8.43 -10.75 4.43
CA HIS A 159 -8.30 -10.32 3.04
C HIS A 159 -7.51 -9.01 2.90
N GLN A 160 -7.01 -8.45 4.00
CA GLN A 160 -6.20 -7.23 3.99
C GLN A 160 -4.72 -7.54 3.77
N ALA A 161 -4.06 -8.18 4.73
CA ALA A 161 -2.63 -8.43 4.66
C ALA A 161 -2.30 -9.44 3.56
N THR A 162 -3.08 -10.50 3.40
CA THR A 162 -2.90 -11.51 2.36
C THR A 162 -2.96 -10.92 0.95
N TYR A 163 -3.91 -10.00 0.69
CA TYR A 163 -4.01 -9.36 -0.61
C TYR A 163 -2.87 -8.38 -0.87
N LEU A 164 -2.46 -7.60 0.13
CA LEU A 164 -1.35 -6.65 0.00
C LEU A 164 -0.01 -7.36 -0.20
N ASP A 165 0.23 -8.46 0.51
CA ASP A 165 1.40 -9.32 0.33
C ASP A 165 1.50 -9.82 -1.12
N PHE A 166 0.42 -10.42 -1.61
CA PHE A 166 0.33 -10.86 -3.00
C PHE A 166 0.57 -9.72 -4.00
N TRP A 167 -0.12 -8.59 -3.84
CA TRP A 167 -0.04 -7.49 -4.79
C TRP A 167 1.35 -6.84 -4.85
N LEU A 168 1.95 -6.58 -3.69
CA LEU A 168 3.28 -5.97 -3.62
C LEU A 168 4.36 -6.89 -4.23
N GLN A 169 4.28 -8.18 -3.99
CA GLN A 169 5.19 -9.16 -4.62
C GLN A 169 4.96 -9.23 -6.14
N LEU A 170 3.70 -9.22 -6.60
CA LEU A 170 3.35 -9.22 -8.03
C LEU A 170 4.00 -8.05 -8.77
N ILE A 171 4.04 -6.87 -8.18
CA ILE A 171 4.63 -5.67 -8.81
C ILE A 171 6.14 -5.56 -8.63
N GLY A 172 6.78 -6.35 -7.73
CA GLY A 172 8.23 -6.46 -7.65
C GLY A 172 8.88 -6.08 -6.34
N VAL A 173 8.14 -5.97 -5.24
CA VAL A 173 8.73 -5.85 -3.91
C VAL A 173 9.44 -7.16 -3.55
N ARG A 174 10.75 -7.09 -3.25
CA ARG A 174 11.59 -8.27 -3.03
C ARG A 174 11.52 -8.81 -1.61
N ASP A 175 11.51 -7.92 -0.63
CA ASP A 175 11.41 -8.28 0.79
C ASP A 175 10.35 -7.41 1.45
N LEU A 176 9.28 -8.05 1.93
CA LEU A 176 8.11 -7.42 2.52
C LEU A 176 7.98 -7.80 3.99
N ARG A 177 7.78 -6.81 4.86
CA ARG A 177 7.47 -7.01 6.27
C ARG A 177 6.13 -6.35 6.60
N SER A 178 5.23 -7.14 7.18
CA SER A 178 3.93 -6.66 7.62
C SER A 178 3.89 -6.56 9.14
N VAL A 179 3.51 -5.39 9.66
CA VAL A 179 3.21 -5.17 11.08
C VAL A 179 1.69 -5.09 11.23
N ILE A 180 1.13 -6.11 11.87
CA ILE A 180 -0.31 -6.22 12.09
C ILE A 180 -0.61 -5.78 13.51
N VAL A 181 -1.47 -4.78 13.65
CA VAL A 181 -1.93 -4.23 14.94
C VAL A 181 -3.41 -4.56 15.11
N ASP A 182 -3.65 -5.68 15.77
CA ASP A 182 -4.99 -6.13 16.15
C ASP A 182 -5.51 -5.32 17.36
N ASN A 183 -6.83 -5.27 17.53
CA ASN A 183 -7.49 -4.52 18.61
C ASN A 183 -7.13 -3.02 18.64
N ALA A 184 -6.73 -2.44 17.54
CA ALA A 184 -6.41 -1.00 17.44
C ALA A 184 -7.62 -0.12 17.80
N TRP A 185 -8.83 -0.65 17.68
CA TRP A 185 -10.07 -0.01 18.13
C TRP A 185 -10.87 -1.00 18.97
N ASN A 186 -10.59 -1.02 20.27
CA ASN A 186 -11.27 -1.87 21.25
C ASN A 186 -12.06 -0.98 22.23
N GLN A 187 -13.17 -1.50 22.77
CA GLN A 187 -13.90 -0.82 23.85
C GLN A 187 -13.04 -0.65 25.10
N ASP A 188 -12.15 -1.61 25.37
CA ASP A 188 -11.09 -1.49 26.35
C ASP A 188 -9.92 -0.70 25.74
N ARG A 189 -9.87 0.59 26.11
CA ARG A 189 -8.83 1.50 25.64
C ARG A 189 -7.42 1.05 26.01
N GLN A 190 -7.23 0.42 27.17
CA GLN A 190 -5.92 -0.07 27.61
C GLN A 190 -5.41 -1.18 26.67
N GLN A 191 -6.27 -2.07 26.21
CA GLN A 191 -5.89 -3.09 25.22
C GLN A 191 -5.48 -2.47 23.87
N SER A 192 -6.17 -1.43 23.42
CA SER A 192 -5.78 -0.70 22.21
C SER A 192 -4.41 -0.06 22.36
N GLU A 193 -4.16 0.65 23.47
CA GLU A 193 -2.86 1.29 23.74
C GLU A 193 -1.72 0.28 23.79
N VAL A 194 -1.91 -0.87 24.42
CA VAL A 194 -0.91 -1.97 24.47
C VAL A 194 -0.64 -2.53 23.08
N SER A 195 -1.67 -2.69 22.25
CA SER A 195 -1.53 -3.21 20.88
C SER A 195 -0.78 -2.23 19.98
N LEU A 196 -1.08 -0.95 20.09
CA LEU A 196 -0.41 0.12 19.34
C LEU A 196 1.08 0.23 19.76
N ALA A 197 1.37 0.21 21.05
CA ALA A 197 2.76 0.26 21.57
C ALA A 197 3.58 -0.96 21.09
N LYS A 198 2.97 -2.16 21.03
CA LYS A 198 3.63 -3.35 20.46
C LYS A 198 3.89 -3.21 18.97
N GLY A 199 2.94 -2.62 18.22
CA GLY A 199 3.10 -2.30 16.81
C GLY A 199 4.27 -1.35 16.56
N GLU A 200 4.32 -0.27 17.31
CA GLU A 200 5.41 0.71 17.26
C GLU A 200 6.77 0.09 17.58
N ALA A 201 6.88 -0.68 18.67
CA ALA A 201 8.10 -1.40 19.01
C ALA A 201 8.53 -2.40 17.93
N SER A 202 7.58 -2.98 17.19
CA SER A 202 7.88 -3.87 16.08
C SER A 202 8.42 -3.09 14.88
N LEU A 203 7.89 -1.91 14.60
CA LEU A 203 8.38 -1.03 13.53
C LEU A 203 9.80 -0.53 13.81
N VAL A 204 10.09 -0.11 15.05
CA VAL A 204 11.45 0.33 15.44
C VAL A 204 12.49 -0.75 15.15
N ARG A 205 12.17 -2.03 15.41
CA ARG A 205 13.08 -3.16 15.11
C ARG A 205 13.30 -3.38 13.60
N LEU A 206 12.45 -2.83 12.74
CA LEU A 206 12.59 -2.95 11.29
C LEU A 206 13.44 -1.83 10.67
N VAL A 207 13.78 -0.77 11.39
CA VAL A 207 14.47 0.41 10.84
C VAL A 207 15.80 0.01 10.21
N GLU A 208 16.67 -0.68 10.93
CA GLU A 208 17.98 -1.11 10.41
C GLU A 208 17.82 -2.00 9.17
N TRP A 209 16.94 -2.99 9.22
CA TRP A 209 16.67 -3.85 8.07
C TRP A 209 16.14 -3.04 6.88
N PHE A 210 15.25 -2.08 7.11
CA PHE A 210 14.63 -1.30 6.03
C PHE A 210 15.62 -0.36 5.34
N LEU A 211 16.62 0.14 6.07
CA LEU A 211 17.63 1.07 5.55
C LEU A 211 18.77 0.37 4.79
N ASN A 212 19.15 -0.83 5.20
CA ASN A 212 20.22 -1.64 4.59
C ASN A 212 19.69 -2.47 3.43
#